data_804dfc0b2252b2c54562b46fc97cba61
#
_entry.id   804dfc0b2252b2c54562b46fc97cba61
#
_cell.length_a   1.000
_cell.length_b   1.000
_cell.length_c   1.000
_cell.angle_alpha   90.00
_cell.angle_beta   90.00
_cell.angle_gamma   90.00
#
_symmetry.space_group_name_H-M   'P 1'
#
loop_
_entity.id
_entity.type
_entity.pdbx_description
1 polymer ?
#
loop_
_entity_poly.entity_id
_entity_poly.type
_entity_poly.pdbx_seq_one_letter_code
_entity_poly.pdbx_strand_id
1 'polypeptide(L)'
;VMEALWRRGSGEDGARVPLTVIEAGPCHVTQIKTMEHDGYDAVLLGFETIPDSRSKKPQRGHFKKVGVAPMRFLREERLKAPAEVAVGDVITAEAFKLGDVVDVTGTTKGRGFAGTIKRHSFSRGPETHGSMNVRAPGSIASRRTGKIPKGKRMAGHYGCERQTTKNLRIVRVDAERGLLFIKGAVPGPEGGMVQVASARTARKRQEPK
;
A
#
# COMPACT_ATOMS: atom_id res chain seq x y z
N VAL A 1 2.21 -13.52 4.68
CA VAL A 1 1.59 -14.65 5.38
C VAL A 1 0.40 -14.12 6.16
N MET A 2 -0.79 -14.69 5.93
CA MET A 2 -1.96 -14.38 6.77
C MET A 2 -1.96 -15.36 7.94
N GLU A 3 -1.62 -14.87 9.13
CA GLU A 3 -1.73 -15.64 10.38
C GLU A 3 -2.98 -15.21 11.14
N ALA A 4 -3.67 -16.19 11.72
CA ALA A 4 -4.78 -15.97 12.61
C ALA A 4 -4.29 -16.13 14.06
N LEU A 5 -4.16 -15.02 14.79
CA LEU A 5 -3.83 -15.04 16.21
C LEU A 5 -5.12 -15.14 17.05
N TRP A 6 -5.11 -16.07 18.00
CA TRP A 6 -6.13 -16.16 19.03
C TRP A 6 -5.84 -15.13 20.12
N ARG A 7 -6.75 -14.23 20.38
CA ARG A 7 -6.66 -13.32 21.52
C ARG A 7 -7.35 -13.97 22.72
N ARG A 8 -6.57 -14.42 23.71
CA ARG A 8 -7.06 -14.61 25.07
C ARG A 8 -6.95 -13.26 25.78
N GLY A 9 -8.07 -12.64 26.10
CA GLY A 9 -8.10 -11.39 26.88
C GLY A 9 -9.51 -11.13 27.35
N SER A 10 -9.66 -10.99 28.64
CA SER A 10 -10.82 -10.58 29.44
C SER A 10 -12.01 -10.01 28.64
N GLY A 11 -13.05 -10.81 28.42
CA GLY A 11 -14.39 -10.35 28.12
C GLY A 11 -14.94 -10.55 26.72
N GLU A 12 -14.14 -10.88 25.70
CA GLU A 12 -14.63 -11.28 24.37
C GLU A 12 -14.03 -12.63 24.00
N ASP A 13 -14.79 -13.67 24.26
CA ASP A 13 -14.41 -15.07 24.09
C ASP A 13 -14.02 -15.37 22.63
N GLY A 14 -12.74 -15.75 22.43
CA GLY A 14 -12.31 -16.56 21.30
C GLY A 14 -12.47 -15.97 19.90
N ALA A 15 -12.64 -14.66 19.73
CA ALA A 15 -12.77 -14.05 18.40
C ALA A 15 -11.48 -14.22 17.58
N ARG A 16 -11.59 -14.93 16.46
CA ARG A 16 -10.49 -15.10 15.51
C ARG A 16 -10.29 -13.79 14.73
N VAL A 17 -9.11 -13.19 14.83
CA VAL A 17 -8.77 -11.95 14.14
C VAL A 17 -7.84 -12.27 12.96
N PRO A 18 -8.26 -12.01 11.69
CA PRO A 18 -7.37 -12.18 10.54
C PRO A 18 -6.31 -11.09 10.55
N LEU A 19 -5.04 -11.49 10.41
CA LEU A 19 -3.90 -10.59 10.43
C LEU A 19 -3.06 -10.75 9.18
N THR A 20 -2.47 -9.64 8.73
CA THR A 20 -1.37 -9.63 7.77
C THR A 20 -0.10 -9.22 8.50
N VAL A 21 0.95 -10.01 8.35
CA VAL A 21 2.27 -9.72 8.91
C VAL A 21 3.07 -8.95 7.88
N ILE A 22 3.60 -7.79 8.28
CA ILE A 22 4.43 -6.93 7.44
C ILE A 22 5.80 -6.82 8.11
N GLU A 23 6.85 -7.11 7.35
CA GLU A 23 8.22 -6.82 7.75
C GLU A 23 8.48 -5.33 7.56
N ALA A 24 8.56 -4.61 8.66
CA ALA A 24 8.88 -3.18 8.73
C ALA A 24 10.29 -3.03 9.31
N GLY A 25 11.26 -3.72 8.69
CA GLY A 25 12.65 -3.71 9.08
C GLY A 25 13.27 -2.31 8.99
N PRO A 26 14.54 -2.14 9.30
CA PRO A 26 15.15 -0.81 9.36
C PRO A 26 15.01 -0.08 8.03
N CYS A 27 14.36 1.09 8.08
CA CYS A 27 14.27 2.03 6.97
C CYS A 27 15.28 3.16 7.20
N HIS A 28 16.20 3.37 6.28
CA HIS A 28 17.20 4.42 6.38
C HIS A 28 16.75 5.68 5.65
N VAL A 29 16.95 6.83 6.28
CA VAL A 29 16.76 8.14 5.67
C VAL A 29 17.93 8.42 4.73
N THR A 30 17.69 8.38 3.41
CA THR A 30 18.76 8.54 2.41
C THR A 30 18.86 9.95 1.87
N GLN A 31 17.81 10.74 1.93
CA GLN A 31 17.79 12.13 1.50
C GLN A 31 16.62 12.87 2.15
N ILE A 32 16.86 14.14 2.46
CA ILE A 32 15.83 15.07 2.89
C ILE A 32 15.70 16.13 1.80
N LYS A 33 14.48 16.38 1.38
CA LYS A 33 14.12 17.44 0.44
C LYS A 33 13.49 18.59 1.20
N THR A 34 13.86 19.81 0.82
CA THR A 34 13.41 21.04 1.46
C THR A 34 12.73 21.95 0.46
N MET A 35 11.87 22.83 0.98
CA MET A 35 11.17 23.82 0.16
C MET A 35 12.12 24.72 -0.63
N GLU A 36 13.30 25.03 -0.08
CA GLU A 36 14.28 25.94 -0.70
C GLU A 36 14.96 25.35 -1.94
N HIS A 37 15.31 24.04 -1.89
CA HIS A 37 16.06 23.39 -2.96
C HIS A 37 15.18 22.59 -3.92
N ASP A 38 14.15 21.90 -3.38
CA ASP A 38 13.34 20.96 -4.16
C ASP A 38 11.91 21.46 -4.41
N GLY A 39 11.51 22.57 -3.76
CA GLY A 39 10.17 23.15 -3.87
C GLY A 39 9.11 22.43 -3.04
N TYR A 40 9.49 21.46 -2.21
CA TYR A 40 8.60 20.76 -1.28
C TYR A 40 9.41 20.00 -0.22
N ASP A 41 8.78 19.77 0.94
CA ASP A 41 9.38 19.01 2.01
C ASP A 41 9.06 17.52 1.87
N ALA A 42 10.10 16.68 1.88
CA ALA A 42 9.96 15.22 1.79
C ALA A 42 11.18 14.49 2.36
N VAL A 43 10.98 13.25 2.76
CA VAL A 43 12.03 12.33 3.19
C VAL A 43 12.08 11.14 2.23
N LEU A 44 13.27 10.81 1.74
CA LEU A 44 13.51 9.62 0.93
C LEU A 44 13.97 8.49 1.85
N LEU A 45 13.14 7.46 1.95
CA LEU A 45 13.37 6.26 2.75
C LEU A 45 13.90 5.12 1.88
N GLY A 46 14.93 4.45 2.36
CA GLY A 46 15.48 3.25 1.76
C GLY A 46 15.16 2.02 2.59
N PHE A 47 14.80 0.91 1.94
CA PHE A 47 14.44 -0.35 2.58
C PHE A 47 15.06 -1.54 1.83
N GLU A 48 15.42 -2.60 2.55
CA GLU A 48 16.04 -3.84 2.08
C GLU A 48 17.42 -3.62 1.44
N THR A 49 18.47 -4.01 2.11
CA THR A 49 19.83 -3.88 1.62
C THR A 49 20.13 -4.85 0.48
N ILE A 50 20.88 -4.39 -0.51
CA ILE A 50 21.35 -5.21 -1.64
C ILE A 50 22.86 -5.17 -1.75
N PRO A 51 23.51 -6.25 -2.26
CA PRO A 51 24.95 -6.22 -2.52
C PRO A 51 25.27 -5.20 -3.63
N ASP A 52 26.46 -4.62 -3.54
CA ASP A 52 26.94 -3.59 -4.47
C ASP A 52 26.92 -4.03 -5.94
N SER A 53 27.12 -5.33 -6.20
CA SER A 53 27.07 -5.90 -7.55
C SER A 53 25.73 -5.73 -8.23
N ARG A 54 24.62 -5.66 -7.47
CA ARG A 54 23.26 -5.47 -7.97
C ARG A 54 22.83 -4.00 -8.04
N SER A 55 23.65 -3.10 -7.51
CA SER A 55 23.37 -1.66 -7.51
C SER A 55 24.02 -0.97 -8.71
N LYS A 56 23.30 -0.03 -9.35
CA LYS A 56 23.83 0.78 -10.46
C LYS A 56 24.83 1.83 -9.96
N LYS A 57 25.81 2.20 -10.79
CA LYS A 57 26.85 3.20 -10.42
C LYS A 57 26.28 4.50 -9.82
N PRO A 58 25.27 5.17 -10.40
CA PRO A 58 24.70 6.39 -9.82
C PRO A 58 24.09 6.16 -8.43
N GLN A 59 23.38 5.06 -8.24
CA GLN A 59 22.81 4.69 -6.94
C GLN A 59 23.89 4.44 -5.89
N ARG A 60 24.95 3.71 -6.23
CA ARG A 60 26.11 3.50 -5.33
C ARG A 60 26.73 4.83 -4.91
N GLY A 61 26.87 5.78 -5.85
CA GLY A 61 27.36 7.12 -5.55
C GLY A 61 26.46 7.86 -4.53
N HIS A 62 25.15 7.76 -4.69
CA HIS A 62 24.18 8.34 -3.76
C HIS A 62 24.30 7.73 -2.36
N PHE A 63 24.26 6.42 -2.23
CA PHE A 63 24.38 5.73 -0.95
C PHE A 63 25.76 5.93 -0.28
N LYS A 64 26.84 5.96 -1.07
CA LYS A 64 28.17 6.26 -0.55
C LYS A 64 28.27 7.66 0.07
N LYS A 65 27.59 8.66 -0.52
CA LYS A 65 27.53 10.03 0.01
C LYS A 65 26.82 10.07 1.38
N VAL A 66 25.83 9.23 1.59
CA VAL A 66 25.05 9.12 2.82
C VAL A 66 25.75 8.22 3.87
N GLY A 67 26.69 7.37 3.44
CA GLY A 67 27.35 6.41 4.32
C GLY A 67 26.54 5.15 4.62
N VAL A 68 25.55 4.83 3.78
CA VAL A 68 24.63 3.69 3.96
C VAL A 68 24.81 2.67 2.85
N ALA A 69 24.58 1.38 3.15
CA ALA A 69 24.62 0.30 2.14
C ALA A 69 23.55 0.53 1.07
N PRO A 70 23.77 0.07 -0.18
CA PRO A 70 22.79 0.18 -1.23
C PRO A 70 21.48 -0.52 -0.88
N MET A 71 20.36 0.13 -1.17
CA MET A 71 19.01 -0.36 -0.86
C MET A 71 18.22 -0.66 -2.10
N ARG A 72 17.34 -1.67 -1.99
CA ARG A 72 16.51 -2.17 -3.08
C ARG A 72 15.36 -1.23 -3.39
N PHE A 73 14.70 -0.75 -2.36
CA PHE A 73 13.52 0.10 -2.50
C PHE A 73 13.82 1.49 -1.96
N LEU A 74 13.53 2.48 -2.78
CA LEU A 74 13.55 3.89 -2.39
C LEU A 74 12.14 4.44 -2.56
N ARG A 75 11.62 5.07 -1.51
CA ARG A 75 10.30 5.71 -1.52
C ARG A 75 10.37 7.07 -0.84
N GLU A 76 9.76 8.02 -1.50
CA GLU A 76 9.64 9.39 -1.00
C GLU A 76 8.31 9.55 -0.29
N GLU A 77 8.35 10.09 0.91
CA GLU A 77 7.18 10.49 1.67
C GLU A 77 7.17 12.00 1.84
N ARG A 78 6.11 12.64 1.33
CA ARG A 78 5.93 14.08 1.45
C ARG A 78 5.45 14.44 2.85
N LEU A 79 6.10 15.41 3.43
CA LEU A 79 5.79 15.95 4.74
C LEU A 79 4.94 17.21 4.62
N LYS A 80 4.21 17.54 5.69
CA LYS A 80 3.44 18.78 5.80
C LYS A 80 4.25 19.90 6.45
N ALA A 81 5.33 19.54 7.13
CA ALA A 81 6.26 20.41 7.81
C ALA A 81 7.68 19.92 7.55
N PRO A 82 8.71 20.75 7.77
CA PRO A 82 10.10 20.33 7.65
C PRO A 82 10.39 19.03 8.40
N ALA A 83 11.30 18.22 7.88
CA ALA A 83 11.66 16.94 8.50
C ALA A 83 12.38 17.16 9.83
N GLU A 84 11.95 16.45 10.87
CA GLU A 84 12.62 16.43 12.20
C GLU A 84 13.73 15.37 12.26
N VAL A 85 13.92 14.60 11.19
CA VAL A 85 14.91 13.52 11.07
C VAL A 85 16.13 13.97 10.28
N ALA A 86 17.29 13.37 10.54
CA ALA A 86 18.52 13.62 9.81
C ALA A 86 18.80 12.56 8.74
N VAL A 87 19.64 12.91 7.75
CA VAL A 87 20.11 11.95 6.74
C VAL A 87 21.02 10.92 7.43
N GLY A 88 20.74 9.63 7.20
CA GLY A 88 21.41 8.52 7.86
C GLY A 88 20.63 7.90 9.01
N ASP A 89 19.61 8.59 9.53
CA ASP A 89 18.76 8.06 10.60
C ASP A 89 18.06 6.76 10.19
N VAL A 90 17.77 5.93 11.20
CA VAL A 90 17.12 4.63 11.02
C VAL A 90 15.74 4.66 11.68
N ILE A 91 14.72 4.42 10.88
CA ILE A 91 13.33 4.31 11.34
C ILE A 91 13.00 2.82 11.47
N THR A 92 12.63 2.39 12.67
CA THR A 92 12.26 1.01 13.00
C THR A 92 10.74 0.85 13.14
N ALA A 93 10.28 -0.39 13.34
CA ALA A 93 8.88 -0.69 13.61
C ALA A 93 8.33 0.00 14.88
N GLU A 94 9.21 0.46 15.78
CA GLU A 94 8.87 1.16 17.02
C GLU A 94 8.18 2.52 16.80
N ALA A 95 8.30 3.08 15.58
CA ALA A 95 7.56 4.28 15.19
C ALA A 95 6.03 4.09 15.27
N PHE A 96 5.56 2.84 15.27
CA PHE A 96 4.16 2.50 15.38
C PHE A 96 3.81 1.88 16.73
N LYS A 97 2.65 2.23 17.27
CA LYS A 97 2.14 1.72 18.53
C LYS A 97 0.99 0.77 18.35
N LEU A 98 0.79 -0.08 19.36
CA LEU A 98 -0.39 -0.96 19.44
C LEU A 98 -1.67 -0.13 19.38
N GLY A 99 -2.60 -0.51 18.50
CA GLY A 99 -3.88 0.18 18.34
C GLY A 99 -3.88 1.31 17.33
N ASP A 100 -2.72 1.73 16.83
CA ASP A 100 -2.63 2.77 15.79
C ASP A 100 -3.44 2.39 14.56
N VAL A 101 -4.01 3.40 13.94
CA VAL A 101 -4.75 3.28 12.68
C VAL A 101 -3.85 3.73 11.55
N VAL A 102 -3.67 2.86 10.56
CA VAL A 102 -2.75 3.06 9.44
C VAL A 102 -3.42 2.89 8.09
N ASP A 103 -2.89 3.56 7.10
CA ASP A 103 -3.21 3.39 5.69
C ASP A 103 -2.07 2.60 5.04
N VAL A 104 -2.41 1.51 4.34
CA VAL A 104 -1.44 0.64 3.68
C VAL A 104 -1.59 0.76 2.18
N THR A 105 -0.55 1.20 1.51
CA THR A 105 -0.48 1.37 0.06
C THR A 105 0.43 0.31 -0.55
N GLY A 106 -0.07 -0.38 -1.58
CA GLY A 106 0.70 -1.40 -2.30
C GLY A 106 0.25 -1.52 -3.75
N THR A 107 0.92 -2.37 -4.51
CA THR A 107 0.55 -2.69 -5.89
C THR A 107 -0.29 -3.97 -5.89
N THR A 108 -1.49 -3.91 -6.42
CA THR A 108 -2.41 -5.05 -6.45
C THR A 108 -1.90 -6.18 -7.34
N LYS A 109 -2.36 -7.40 -7.08
CA LYS A 109 -2.07 -8.56 -7.94
C LYS A 109 -2.61 -8.29 -9.34
N GLY A 110 -1.81 -8.56 -10.38
CA GLY A 110 -2.23 -8.47 -11.76
C GLY A 110 -3.25 -9.55 -12.12
N ARG A 111 -4.25 -9.18 -12.93
CA ARG A 111 -5.30 -10.07 -13.42
C ARG A 111 -5.37 -10.13 -14.94
N GLY A 112 -4.37 -9.53 -15.62
CA GLY A 112 -4.28 -9.47 -17.07
C GLY A 112 -5.39 -8.64 -17.71
N PHE A 113 -5.70 -8.90 -18.95
CA PHE A 113 -6.83 -8.29 -19.65
C PHE A 113 -8.14 -8.90 -19.14
N ALA A 114 -9.05 -8.07 -18.65
CA ALA A 114 -10.31 -8.51 -18.06
C ALA A 114 -11.50 -7.86 -18.76
N GLY A 115 -12.56 -8.63 -18.94
CA GLY A 115 -13.85 -8.14 -19.46
C GLY A 115 -14.57 -7.25 -18.45
N THR A 116 -15.63 -6.58 -18.92
CA THR A 116 -16.41 -5.62 -18.13
C THR A 116 -17.04 -6.23 -16.87
N ILE A 117 -17.45 -7.49 -16.92
CA ILE A 117 -18.04 -8.21 -15.79
C ILE A 117 -17.00 -8.34 -14.66
N LYS A 118 -15.79 -8.85 -14.97
CA LYS A 118 -14.73 -9.06 -13.97
C LYS A 118 -14.12 -7.74 -13.49
N ARG A 119 -13.91 -6.78 -14.40
CA ARG A 119 -13.21 -5.53 -14.12
C ARG A 119 -14.10 -4.52 -13.41
N HIS A 120 -15.37 -4.45 -13.76
CA HIS A 120 -16.30 -3.40 -13.32
C HIS A 120 -17.59 -3.92 -12.68
N SER A 121 -17.70 -5.24 -12.48
CA SER A 121 -18.88 -5.88 -11.89
C SER A 121 -20.19 -5.62 -12.66
N PHE A 122 -20.12 -5.61 -13.99
CA PHE A 122 -21.29 -5.47 -14.82
C PHE A 122 -22.18 -6.71 -14.67
N SER A 123 -23.48 -6.50 -14.67
CA SER A 123 -24.48 -7.59 -14.68
C SER A 123 -24.39 -8.38 -15.99
N ARG A 124 -24.63 -9.67 -15.89
CA ARG A 124 -24.79 -10.55 -17.07
C ARG A 124 -26.21 -10.40 -17.61
N GLY A 125 -26.36 -10.55 -18.93
CA GLY A 125 -27.66 -10.69 -19.54
C GLY A 125 -28.26 -12.09 -19.32
N PRO A 126 -29.53 -12.32 -19.74
CA PRO A 126 -30.17 -13.64 -19.68
C PRO A 126 -29.39 -14.67 -20.48
N GLU A 127 -29.27 -15.90 -19.96
CA GLU A 127 -28.61 -17.02 -20.67
C GLU A 127 -29.59 -17.86 -21.48
N THR A 128 -30.90 -17.65 -21.29
CA THR A 128 -32.01 -18.35 -21.94
C THR A 128 -32.92 -17.36 -22.68
N HIS A 129 -34.06 -17.82 -23.18
CA HIS A 129 -35.05 -17.01 -23.93
C HIS A 129 -34.49 -16.37 -25.20
N GLY A 130 -33.54 -17.01 -25.88
CA GLY A 130 -32.96 -16.52 -27.13
C GLY A 130 -32.04 -15.32 -27.02
N SER A 131 -31.57 -14.99 -25.80
CA SER A 131 -30.66 -13.89 -25.61
C SER A 131 -29.27 -14.18 -26.18
N MET A 132 -28.79 -13.30 -27.08
CA MET A 132 -27.41 -13.35 -27.62
C MET A 132 -26.44 -12.44 -26.83
N ASN A 133 -26.96 -11.65 -25.90
CA ASN A 133 -26.19 -10.61 -25.18
C ASN A 133 -25.88 -11.02 -23.73
N VAL A 134 -25.26 -12.17 -23.54
CA VAL A 134 -25.00 -12.71 -22.17
C VAL A 134 -23.87 -11.97 -21.47
N ARG A 135 -22.76 -11.71 -22.15
CA ARG A 135 -21.55 -11.13 -21.54
C ARG A 135 -21.10 -9.81 -22.15
N ALA A 136 -21.83 -9.31 -23.13
CA ALA A 136 -21.49 -8.07 -23.80
C ALA A 136 -21.80 -6.83 -22.91
N PRO A 137 -21.02 -5.75 -23.05
CA PRO A 137 -21.21 -4.54 -22.22
C PRO A 137 -22.47 -3.75 -22.57
N GLY A 138 -23.14 -4.07 -23.69
CA GLY A 138 -24.27 -3.31 -24.22
C GLY A 138 -23.83 -2.00 -24.90
N SER A 139 -24.76 -1.05 -25.01
CA SER A 139 -24.49 0.24 -25.65
C SER A 139 -23.43 1.05 -24.88
N ILE A 140 -22.47 1.61 -25.62
CA ILE A 140 -21.37 2.41 -25.06
C ILE A 140 -21.60 3.91 -25.17
N ALA A 141 -22.48 4.37 -26.07
CA ALA A 141 -22.78 5.79 -26.26
C ALA A 141 -24.15 6.00 -26.87
N SER A 142 -24.66 7.21 -26.75
CA SER A 142 -25.87 7.65 -27.46
C SER A 142 -25.51 8.15 -28.86
N ARG A 143 -26.34 7.86 -29.87
CA ARG A 143 -26.20 8.36 -31.24
C ARG A 143 -26.18 9.90 -31.29
N ARG A 144 -26.87 10.55 -30.37
CA ARG A 144 -27.00 12.00 -30.29
C ARG A 144 -25.70 12.72 -29.92
N THR A 145 -24.85 12.11 -29.10
CA THR A 145 -23.57 12.68 -28.64
C THR A 145 -22.40 12.44 -29.58
N GLY A 146 -22.54 11.51 -30.56
CA GLY A 146 -21.50 11.17 -31.53
C GLY A 146 -20.16 10.69 -30.98
N LYS A 147 -19.93 10.79 -29.67
CA LYS A 147 -18.68 10.44 -29.00
C LYS A 147 -18.94 9.57 -27.77
N ILE A 148 -18.02 8.66 -27.48
CA ILE A 148 -18.02 7.90 -26.25
C ILE A 148 -17.57 8.80 -25.11
N PRO A 149 -18.32 8.89 -23.99
CA PRO A 149 -17.92 9.68 -22.84
C PRO A 149 -16.55 9.27 -22.29
N LYS A 150 -15.71 10.22 -21.92
CA LYS A 150 -14.44 9.94 -21.24
C LYS A 150 -14.71 9.21 -19.93
N GLY A 151 -13.86 8.22 -19.60
CA GLY A 151 -14.03 7.42 -18.38
C GLY A 151 -15.10 6.31 -18.49
N LYS A 152 -15.70 6.06 -19.66
CA LYS A 152 -16.62 4.92 -19.86
C LYS A 152 -15.93 3.61 -19.48
N ARG A 153 -16.58 2.83 -18.62
CA ARG A 153 -16.06 1.56 -18.15
C ARG A 153 -16.10 0.51 -19.27
N MET A 154 -14.92 0.03 -19.65
CA MET A 154 -14.72 -0.96 -20.73
C MET A 154 -13.75 -2.06 -20.27
N ALA A 155 -13.67 -3.14 -21.05
CA ALA A 155 -12.65 -4.16 -20.89
C ALA A 155 -11.25 -3.54 -21.00
N GLY A 156 -10.28 -4.15 -20.34
CA GLY A 156 -8.91 -3.68 -20.35
C GLY A 156 -8.06 -4.35 -19.26
N HIS A 157 -6.84 -3.86 -19.11
CA HIS A 157 -5.92 -4.36 -18.09
C HIS A 157 -6.48 -4.14 -16.68
N TYR A 158 -6.36 -5.15 -15.82
CA TYR A 158 -6.86 -5.11 -14.45
C TYR A 158 -5.81 -5.60 -13.47
N GLY A 159 -5.69 -4.91 -12.35
CA GLY A 159 -4.64 -5.15 -11.38
C GLY A 159 -3.30 -4.50 -11.77
N CYS A 160 -2.24 -4.79 -11.02
CA CYS A 160 -0.95 -4.08 -11.07
C CYS A 160 -1.10 -2.56 -10.87
N GLU A 161 -2.14 -2.14 -10.15
CA GLU A 161 -2.43 -0.74 -9.87
C GLU A 161 -2.08 -0.42 -8.41
N ARG A 162 -1.63 0.82 -8.16
CA ARG A 162 -1.42 1.32 -6.81
C ARG A 162 -2.77 1.46 -6.12
N GLN A 163 -2.95 0.77 -5.00
CA GLN A 163 -4.16 0.81 -4.18
C GLN A 163 -3.79 1.06 -2.72
N THR A 164 -4.61 1.85 -2.04
CA THR A 164 -4.48 2.11 -0.59
C THR A 164 -5.67 1.53 0.14
N THR A 165 -5.40 0.62 1.09
CA THR A 165 -6.39 0.17 2.06
C THR A 165 -6.29 1.06 3.29
N LYS A 166 -7.37 1.76 3.58
CA LYS A 166 -7.39 2.79 4.63
C LYS A 166 -7.89 2.25 5.96
N ASN A 167 -7.48 2.93 7.04
CA ASN A 167 -7.98 2.71 8.40
C ASN A 167 -7.83 1.28 8.92
N LEU A 168 -6.71 0.64 8.61
CA LEU A 168 -6.34 -0.64 9.20
C LEU A 168 -5.77 -0.42 10.59
N ARG A 169 -6.01 -1.37 11.52
CA ARG A 169 -5.53 -1.27 12.90
C ARG A 169 -4.33 -2.18 13.12
N ILE A 170 -3.31 -1.65 13.80
CA ILE A 170 -2.17 -2.43 14.28
C ILE A 170 -2.60 -3.20 15.53
N VAL A 171 -2.46 -4.53 15.51
CA VAL A 171 -2.82 -5.42 16.61
C VAL A 171 -1.62 -5.76 17.48
N ARG A 172 -0.44 -5.82 16.90
CA ARG A 172 0.81 -6.11 17.59
C ARG A 172 1.98 -5.51 16.83
N VAL A 173 2.98 -5.05 17.56
CA VAL A 173 4.30 -4.64 17.05
C VAL A 173 5.34 -5.54 17.70
N ASP A 174 6.23 -6.11 16.91
CA ASP A 174 7.39 -6.86 17.36
C ASP A 174 8.63 -6.08 16.93
N ALA A 175 9.17 -5.30 17.86
CA ALA A 175 10.30 -4.43 17.60
C ALA A 175 11.59 -5.20 17.34
N GLU A 176 11.81 -6.34 18.03
CA GLU A 176 13.02 -7.15 17.88
C GLU A 176 13.14 -7.75 16.49
N ARG A 177 12.01 -8.21 15.93
CA ARG A 177 11.95 -8.80 14.59
C ARG A 177 11.58 -7.81 13.50
N GLY A 178 11.24 -6.57 13.85
CA GLY A 178 10.78 -5.55 12.91
C GLY A 178 9.45 -5.90 12.25
N LEU A 179 8.51 -6.56 12.95
CA LEU A 179 7.25 -7.03 12.39
C LEU A 179 6.07 -6.20 12.87
N LEU A 180 5.20 -5.83 11.92
CA LEU A 180 3.90 -5.22 12.19
C LEU A 180 2.76 -6.20 11.87
N PHE A 181 1.87 -6.42 12.84
CA PHE A 181 0.68 -7.27 12.69
C PHE A 181 -0.54 -6.37 12.49
N ILE A 182 -1.04 -6.32 11.26
CA ILE A 182 -2.15 -5.43 10.87
C ILE A 182 -3.42 -6.25 10.67
N LYS A 183 -4.53 -5.80 11.28
CA LYS A 183 -5.84 -6.43 11.14
C LYS A 183 -6.39 -6.24 9.73
N GLY A 184 -6.62 -7.34 9.01
CA GLY A 184 -7.25 -7.37 7.70
C GLY A 184 -6.27 -7.62 6.55
N ALA A 185 -6.76 -7.42 5.34
CA ALA A 185 -6.01 -7.65 4.11
C ALA A 185 -5.29 -6.38 3.64
N VAL A 186 -4.11 -6.56 3.07
CA VAL A 186 -3.31 -5.49 2.44
C VAL A 186 -3.23 -5.70 0.93
N PRO A 187 -3.01 -4.64 0.14
CA PRO A 187 -2.92 -4.77 -1.32
C PRO A 187 -1.60 -5.41 -1.73
N GLY A 188 -1.65 -6.38 -2.64
CA GLY A 188 -0.49 -6.98 -3.28
C GLY A 188 -0.30 -8.48 -3.04
N PRO A 189 0.72 -9.08 -3.66
CA PRO A 189 1.14 -10.44 -3.41
C PRO A 189 1.95 -10.56 -2.12
N GLU A 190 2.16 -11.78 -1.66
CA GLU A 190 3.13 -12.10 -0.61
C GLU A 190 4.54 -11.71 -1.09
N GLY A 191 5.37 -11.19 -0.19
CA GLY A 191 6.68 -10.64 -0.51
C GLY A 191 6.64 -9.35 -1.34
N GLY A 192 5.44 -8.78 -1.56
CA GLY A 192 5.29 -7.50 -2.24
C GLY A 192 5.62 -6.32 -1.31
N MET A 193 6.17 -5.25 -1.89
CA MET A 193 6.45 -4.02 -1.16
C MET A 193 5.16 -3.27 -0.86
N VAL A 194 5.01 -2.85 0.39
CA VAL A 194 3.92 -1.99 0.87
C VAL A 194 4.48 -0.78 1.62
N GLN A 195 3.76 0.31 1.56
CA GLN A 195 4.05 1.53 2.30
C GLN A 195 2.98 1.68 3.39
N VAL A 196 3.42 1.75 4.64
CA VAL A 196 2.54 1.93 5.80
C VAL A 196 2.69 3.36 6.30
N ALA A 197 1.60 4.08 6.41
CA ALA A 197 1.58 5.45 6.90
C ALA A 197 0.45 5.62 7.92
N SER A 198 0.57 6.60 8.81
CA SER A 198 -0.52 6.96 9.73
C SER A 198 -1.77 7.35 8.94
N ALA A 199 -2.95 6.89 9.37
CA ALA A 199 -4.18 7.12 8.64
C ALA A 199 -4.57 8.60 8.63
N ARG A 200 -4.80 9.13 7.42
CA ARG A 200 -5.19 10.55 7.23
C ARG A 200 -6.59 10.85 7.77
N THR A 201 -7.48 9.85 7.76
CA THR A 201 -8.90 9.99 8.10
C THR A 201 -9.29 9.22 9.37
N ALA A 202 -8.32 8.82 10.18
CA ALA A 202 -8.60 8.19 11.46
C ALA A 202 -9.40 9.15 12.32
N ARG A 203 -10.69 8.85 12.53
CA ARG A 203 -11.44 9.46 13.64
C ARG A 203 -10.74 9.00 14.92
N LYS A 204 -10.21 9.93 15.72
CA LYS A 204 -9.83 9.63 17.10
C LYS A 204 -11.07 9.04 17.77
N ARG A 205 -11.15 7.71 17.86
CA ARG A 205 -12.16 7.08 18.71
C ARG A 205 -11.79 7.52 20.11
N GLN A 206 -12.71 8.23 20.76
CA GLN A 206 -12.64 8.43 22.19
C GLN A 206 -12.48 7.05 22.82
N GLU A 207 -11.45 6.88 23.61
CA GLU A 207 -11.30 5.69 24.43
C GLU A 207 -12.58 5.55 25.25
N PRO A 208 -13.20 4.36 25.31
CA PRO A 208 -14.29 4.16 26.23
C PRO A 208 -13.79 4.44 27.63
N LYS A 209 -14.42 5.37 28.31
CA LYS A 209 -14.18 5.70 29.72
C LYS A 209 -14.41 4.46 30.59
#